data_b5c344301256f907cb97b0d9e0d70389
#
_entry.id   b5c344301256f907cb97b0d9e0d70389
#
_cell.length_a   1.000
_cell.length_b   1.000
_cell.length_c   1.000
_cell.angle_alpha   90.00
_cell.angle_beta   90.00
_cell.angle_gamma   90.00
#
_symmetry.space_group_name_H-M   'P 1'
#
loop_
_entity.id
_entity.type
_entity.pdbx_description
1 polymer ?
#
loop_
_entity_poly.entity_id
_entity_poly.type
_entity_poly.pdbx_seq_one_letter_code
_entity_poly.pdbx_strand_id
1 'polypeptide(L)'
;YDLLHPEVNWRELQREFITQTCRGNDYSTYSRPNRRYMSAGRYFPSGVSESVDELIIAIDTSGSIGQQELTKFLSEIQGAVEVTSPSSIRVLYWDTEVCRDEVYGEQGQPVDQLVHSTKPAGGGGTWVGCVNKYIQEKQIQAQATIVFTDGYLGGDWGTWSNPLLWCILDNKSAKPTTGTAIHINL
;
A
#
# COMPACT_ATOMS: atom_id res chain seq x y z
N TYR A 1 28.94 11.72 17.41
CA TYR A 1 29.11 11.69 15.91
C TYR A 1 27.82 11.28 15.17
N ASP A 2 26.71 11.04 15.90
CA ASP A 2 25.41 10.59 15.31
C ASP A 2 24.50 11.73 14.83
N LEU A 3 24.98 12.98 14.89
CA LEU A 3 24.20 14.17 14.48
C LEU A 3 24.13 14.40 12.94
N LEU A 4 24.85 13.62 12.16
CA LEU A 4 24.96 13.82 10.69
C LEU A 4 24.07 12.86 9.86
N HIS A 5 23.45 11.89 10.49
CA HIS A 5 22.50 10.98 9.85
C HIS A 5 21.25 10.86 10.74
N PRO A 6 20.27 11.75 10.58
CA PRO A 6 19.00 11.57 11.25
C PRO A 6 18.44 10.21 10.83
N GLU A 7 18.19 9.32 11.78
CA GLU A 7 17.44 8.10 11.49
C GLU A 7 16.06 8.54 11.00
N VAL A 8 15.83 8.33 9.73
CA VAL A 8 14.53 8.65 9.12
C VAL A 8 13.50 7.71 9.73
N ASN A 9 12.51 8.27 10.37
CA ASN A 9 11.42 7.50 10.96
C ASN A 9 10.58 6.88 9.83
N TRP A 10 10.86 5.61 9.52
CA TRP A 10 10.20 4.89 8.42
C TRP A 10 8.67 4.84 8.58
N ARG A 11 8.17 4.88 9.85
CA ARG A 11 6.75 4.92 10.15
C ARG A 11 6.08 6.22 9.68
N GLU A 12 6.78 7.34 9.86
CA GLU A 12 6.29 8.64 9.37
C GLU A 12 6.24 8.69 7.85
N LEU A 13 7.29 8.21 7.17
CA LEU A 13 7.35 8.15 5.72
C LEU A 13 6.26 7.24 5.13
N GLN A 14 6.03 6.09 5.75
CA GLN A 14 4.97 5.18 5.34
C GLN A 14 3.59 5.82 5.49
N ARG A 15 3.32 6.46 6.62
CA ARG A 15 2.06 7.20 6.85
C ARG A 15 1.90 8.35 5.88
N GLU A 16 2.96 9.11 5.64
CA GLU A 16 2.94 10.22 4.69
C GLU A 16 2.62 9.73 3.28
N PHE A 17 3.27 8.65 2.82
CA PHE A 17 2.99 8.05 1.52
C PHE A 17 1.54 7.60 1.40
N ILE A 18 1.02 6.85 2.37
CA ILE A 18 -0.38 6.39 2.37
C ILE A 18 -1.32 7.60 2.40
N THR A 19 -1.05 8.59 3.25
CA THR A 19 -1.90 9.79 3.35
C THR A 19 -1.89 10.61 2.06
N GLN A 20 -0.75 10.79 1.41
CA GLN A 20 -0.64 11.54 0.16
C GLN A 20 -1.31 10.81 -1.00
N THR A 21 -1.14 9.49 -1.05
CA THR A 21 -1.64 8.68 -2.15
C THR A 21 -3.11 8.33 -1.98
N CYS A 22 -3.54 8.14 -0.73
CA CYS A 22 -4.91 7.78 -0.38
C CYS A 22 -5.81 8.98 -0.06
N ARG A 23 -5.31 10.21 -0.09
CA ARG A 23 -6.18 11.39 -0.11
C ARG A 23 -6.82 11.47 -1.48
N GLY A 24 -8.11 11.14 -1.56
CA GLY A 24 -8.93 11.44 -2.72
C GLY A 24 -8.83 12.93 -3.04
N ASN A 25 -8.78 13.28 -4.31
CA ASN A 25 -8.89 14.66 -4.76
C ASN A 25 -10.33 15.14 -4.52
N ASP A 26 -10.56 15.69 -3.33
CA ASP A 26 -11.80 16.39 -3.08
C ASP A 26 -11.85 17.65 -3.94
N TYR A 27 -12.70 17.65 -4.96
CA TYR A 27 -12.91 18.81 -5.80
C TYR A 27 -14.38 19.19 -5.86
N SER A 28 -14.64 20.48 -6.00
CA SER A 28 -15.99 20.98 -6.21
C SER A 28 -16.28 21.10 -7.70
N THR A 29 -17.41 20.59 -8.16
CA THR A 29 -17.84 20.67 -9.55
C THR A 29 -19.19 21.35 -9.70
N TYR A 30 -19.31 22.21 -10.73
CA TYR A 30 -20.56 22.82 -11.15
C TYR A 30 -21.34 21.97 -12.17
N SER A 31 -20.73 20.94 -12.74
CA SER A 31 -21.41 20.02 -13.68
C SER A 31 -22.52 19.20 -12.99
N ARG A 32 -22.44 19.03 -11.67
CA ARG A 32 -23.52 18.44 -10.85
C ARG A 32 -23.83 19.39 -9.70
N PRO A 33 -24.75 20.34 -9.87
CA PRO A 33 -25.07 21.30 -8.84
C PRO A 33 -25.72 20.64 -7.63
N ASN A 34 -25.45 21.18 -6.45
CA ASN A 34 -25.99 20.66 -5.19
C ASN A 34 -27.52 20.84 -5.16
N ARG A 35 -28.27 19.75 -5.33
CA ARG A 35 -29.74 19.75 -5.41
C ARG A 35 -30.43 20.36 -4.20
N ARG A 36 -29.79 20.36 -3.02
CA ARG A 36 -30.36 20.92 -1.77
C ARG A 36 -30.59 22.43 -1.87
N TYR A 37 -29.78 23.13 -2.66
CA TYR A 37 -29.87 24.61 -2.78
C TYR A 37 -30.52 25.08 -4.08
N MET A 38 -30.78 24.16 -5.02
CA MET A 38 -31.44 24.50 -6.30
C MET A 38 -32.87 25.00 -6.08
N SER A 39 -33.60 24.47 -5.13
CA SER A 39 -34.94 24.89 -4.78
C SER A 39 -35.02 26.35 -4.21
N ALA A 40 -33.89 26.82 -3.70
CA ALA A 40 -33.76 28.21 -3.19
C ALA A 40 -33.19 29.19 -4.24
N GLY A 41 -33.09 28.76 -5.52
CA GLY A 41 -32.56 29.59 -6.62
C GLY A 41 -31.06 29.87 -6.51
N ARG A 42 -30.34 29.13 -5.70
CA ARG A 42 -28.87 29.26 -5.52
C ARG A 42 -28.13 28.12 -6.17
N TYR A 43 -27.14 28.47 -6.98
CA TYR A 43 -26.31 27.51 -7.71
C TYR A 43 -24.99 27.33 -6.99
N PHE A 44 -24.85 26.23 -6.24
CA PHE A 44 -23.61 25.86 -5.55
C PHE A 44 -23.00 24.61 -6.19
N PRO A 45 -21.65 24.53 -6.26
CA PRO A 45 -21.00 23.31 -6.72
C PRO A 45 -21.28 22.14 -5.76
N SER A 46 -21.30 20.94 -6.30
CA SER A 46 -21.32 19.72 -5.52
C SER A 46 -19.89 19.32 -5.17
N GLY A 47 -19.63 18.96 -3.93
CA GLY A 47 -18.39 18.30 -3.54
C GLY A 47 -18.39 16.89 -4.13
N VAL A 48 -17.37 16.56 -4.88
CA VAL A 48 -17.08 15.18 -5.31
C VAL A 48 -15.90 14.71 -4.48
N SER A 49 -16.15 13.75 -3.59
CA SER A 49 -15.10 13.00 -2.91
C SER A 49 -14.82 11.77 -3.79
N GLU A 50 -13.63 11.70 -4.38
CA GLU A 50 -13.15 10.46 -4.96
C GLU A 50 -12.71 9.58 -3.78
N SER A 51 -13.50 8.58 -3.46
CA SER A 51 -13.08 7.55 -2.52
C SER A 51 -11.80 6.88 -3.06
N VAL A 52 -10.86 6.69 -2.18
CA VAL A 52 -9.65 5.91 -2.47
C VAL A 52 -10.07 4.49 -2.79
N ASP A 53 -9.80 4.03 -4.01
CA ASP A 53 -10.35 2.77 -4.46
C ASP A 53 -9.68 1.56 -3.78
N GLU A 54 -8.46 1.23 -4.10
CA GLU A 54 -7.81 0.05 -3.55
C GLU A 54 -6.33 0.30 -3.25
N LEU A 55 -5.89 -0.10 -2.05
CA LEU A 55 -4.49 -0.11 -1.65
C LEU A 55 -3.97 -1.56 -1.71
N ILE A 56 -2.91 -1.81 -2.47
CA ILE A 56 -2.26 -3.11 -2.51
C ILE A 56 -1.08 -3.14 -1.55
N ILE A 57 -1.01 -4.19 -0.76
CA ILE A 57 0.14 -4.53 0.10
C ILE A 57 0.70 -5.85 -0.39
N ALA A 58 1.86 -5.84 -1.01
CA ALA A 58 2.53 -7.04 -1.49
C ALA A 58 3.61 -7.47 -0.50
N ILE A 59 3.47 -8.65 0.09
CA ILE A 59 4.34 -9.18 1.12
C ILE A 59 5.19 -10.31 0.54
N ASP A 60 6.50 -10.12 0.59
CA ASP A 60 7.48 -11.15 0.27
C ASP A 60 7.44 -12.24 1.34
N THR A 61 7.29 -13.48 0.91
CA THR A 61 7.23 -14.65 1.79
C THR A 61 8.50 -15.47 1.77
N SER A 62 9.59 -14.91 1.25
CA SER A 62 10.91 -15.53 1.37
C SER A 62 11.28 -15.74 2.85
N GLY A 63 12.02 -16.81 3.14
CA GLY A 63 12.23 -17.28 4.52
C GLY A 63 13.02 -16.37 5.46
N SER A 64 13.43 -15.18 5.01
CA SER A 64 14.16 -14.18 5.79
C SER A 64 13.25 -13.23 6.58
N ILE A 65 11.93 -13.18 6.28
CA ILE A 65 10.98 -12.30 6.96
C ILE A 65 10.25 -13.09 8.06
N GLY A 66 10.49 -12.70 9.32
CA GLY A 66 9.86 -13.33 10.48
C GLY A 66 8.43 -12.84 10.73
N GLN A 67 7.67 -13.63 11.48
CA GLN A 67 6.28 -13.28 11.84
C GLN A 67 6.20 -12.00 12.69
N GLN A 68 7.22 -11.74 13.51
CA GLN A 68 7.22 -10.55 14.39
C GLN A 68 7.41 -9.26 13.58
N GLU A 69 8.31 -9.27 12.61
CA GLU A 69 8.57 -8.17 11.69
C GLU A 69 7.32 -7.86 10.86
N LEU A 70 6.69 -8.90 10.33
CA LEU A 70 5.45 -8.78 9.58
C LEU A 70 4.32 -8.18 10.43
N THR A 71 4.17 -8.64 11.66
CA THR A 71 3.14 -8.13 12.58
C THR A 71 3.34 -6.64 12.89
N LYS A 72 4.58 -6.21 13.16
CA LYS A 72 4.90 -4.80 13.39
C LYS A 72 4.60 -3.95 12.17
N PHE A 73 5.00 -4.39 10.99
CA PHE A 73 4.75 -3.70 9.72
C PHE A 73 3.24 -3.52 9.46
N LEU A 74 2.47 -4.59 9.59
CA LEU A 74 1.02 -4.56 9.37
C LEU A 74 0.28 -3.71 10.41
N SER A 75 0.75 -3.68 11.66
CA SER A 75 0.17 -2.81 12.69
C SER A 75 0.35 -1.34 12.34
N GLU A 76 1.49 -0.94 11.78
CA GLU A 76 1.72 0.44 11.34
C GLU A 76 0.87 0.79 10.10
N ILE A 77 0.73 -0.15 9.16
CA ILE A 77 -0.18 0.03 8.02
C ILE A 77 -1.62 0.17 8.50
N GLN A 78 -2.09 -0.69 9.40
CA GLN A 78 -3.44 -0.60 9.95
C GLN A 78 -3.69 0.77 10.58
N GLY A 79 -2.78 1.27 11.40
CA GLY A 79 -2.89 2.60 11.99
C GLY A 79 -2.95 3.74 10.94
N ALA A 80 -2.21 3.62 9.84
CA ALA A 80 -2.26 4.61 8.76
C ALA A 80 -3.57 4.52 7.96
N VAL A 81 -4.06 3.31 7.72
CA VAL A 81 -5.28 3.02 6.99
C VAL A 81 -6.53 3.49 7.75
N GLU A 82 -6.58 3.35 9.07
CA GLU A 82 -7.67 3.85 9.91
C GLU A 82 -7.85 5.37 9.77
N VAL A 83 -6.76 6.10 9.52
CA VAL A 83 -6.79 7.56 9.30
C VAL A 83 -7.24 7.91 7.88
N THR A 84 -6.84 7.14 6.88
CA THR A 84 -7.07 7.44 5.46
C THR A 84 -8.34 6.80 4.90
N SER A 85 -8.85 5.76 5.57
CA SER A 85 -10.09 5.03 5.24
C SER A 85 -10.22 4.67 3.75
N PRO A 86 -9.27 3.90 3.16
CA PRO A 86 -9.42 3.40 1.79
C PRO A 86 -10.63 2.47 1.70
N SER A 87 -11.28 2.41 0.52
CA SER A 87 -12.44 1.54 0.30
C SER A 87 -12.09 0.07 0.46
N SER A 88 -10.91 -0.32 0.02
CA SER A 88 -10.40 -1.68 0.18
C SER A 88 -8.87 -1.74 0.31
N ILE A 89 -8.41 -2.78 0.97
CA ILE A 89 -6.99 -3.14 1.07
C ILE A 89 -6.86 -4.57 0.59
N ARG A 90 -5.95 -4.78 -0.35
CA ARG A 90 -5.64 -6.11 -0.85
C ARG A 90 -4.24 -6.50 -0.42
N VAL A 91 -4.12 -7.63 0.26
CA VAL A 91 -2.84 -8.20 0.68
C VAL A 91 -2.47 -9.36 -0.22
N LEU A 92 -1.36 -9.24 -0.92
CA LEU A 92 -0.82 -10.25 -1.82
C LEU A 92 0.45 -10.85 -1.20
N TYR A 93 0.45 -12.15 -0.97
CA TYR A 93 1.63 -12.89 -0.54
C TYR A 93 2.29 -13.50 -1.77
N TRP A 94 3.57 -13.27 -1.94
CA TRP A 94 4.30 -13.67 -3.13
C TRP A 94 5.70 -14.22 -2.84
N ASP A 95 6.14 -15.13 -3.70
CA ASP A 95 7.51 -15.62 -3.80
C ASP A 95 7.95 -15.59 -5.28
N THR A 96 7.85 -16.68 -6.02
CA THR A 96 7.96 -16.74 -7.49
C THR A 96 6.61 -16.52 -8.18
N GLU A 97 5.53 -16.64 -7.44
CA GLU A 97 4.15 -16.39 -7.87
C GLU A 97 3.34 -15.79 -6.71
N VAL A 98 2.15 -15.27 -6.99
CA VAL A 98 1.24 -14.82 -5.93
C VAL A 98 0.56 -16.05 -5.33
N CYS A 99 0.98 -16.39 -4.10
CA CYS A 99 0.52 -17.58 -3.40
C CYS A 99 -0.85 -17.39 -2.74
N ARG A 100 -1.17 -16.15 -2.34
CA ARG A 100 -2.39 -15.83 -1.62
C ARG A 100 -2.82 -14.38 -1.86
N ASP A 101 -4.13 -14.17 -1.92
CA ASP A 101 -4.79 -12.88 -2.11
C ASP A 101 -5.88 -12.73 -1.06
N GLU A 102 -5.81 -11.68 -0.25
CA GLU A 102 -6.78 -11.37 0.80
C GLU A 102 -7.26 -9.94 0.65
N VAL A 103 -8.57 -9.73 0.77
CA VAL A 103 -9.20 -8.41 0.64
C VAL A 103 -9.82 -8.01 1.97
N TYR A 104 -9.53 -6.78 2.40
CA TYR A 104 -10.05 -6.15 3.61
C TYR A 104 -10.76 -4.84 3.25
N GLY A 105 -11.77 -4.45 4.04
CA GLY A 105 -12.57 -3.25 3.84
C GLY A 105 -13.99 -3.56 3.40
N GLU A 106 -14.62 -2.66 2.62
CA GLU A 106 -16.05 -2.74 2.29
C GLU A 106 -16.45 -4.03 1.56
N GLN A 107 -15.56 -4.61 0.76
CA GLN A 107 -15.83 -5.81 -0.04
C GLN A 107 -15.16 -7.08 0.50
N GLY A 108 -14.57 -7.02 1.68
CA GLY A 108 -13.76 -8.11 2.23
C GLY A 108 -13.89 -8.30 3.72
N GLN A 109 -12.80 -8.75 4.33
CA GLN A 109 -12.72 -8.92 5.79
C GLN A 109 -12.63 -7.55 6.48
N PRO A 110 -13.04 -7.43 7.76
CA PRO A 110 -12.85 -6.21 8.53
C PRO A 110 -11.37 -5.82 8.63
N VAL A 111 -11.08 -4.53 8.50
CA VAL A 111 -9.69 -4.00 8.51
C VAL A 111 -8.98 -4.27 9.83
N ASP A 112 -9.70 -4.31 10.94
CA ASP A 112 -9.18 -4.64 12.28
C ASP A 112 -8.61 -6.06 12.37
N GLN A 113 -8.99 -6.96 11.44
CA GLN A 113 -8.44 -8.30 11.33
C GLN A 113 -7.15 -8.39 10.52
N LEU A 114 -6.72 -7.32 9.85
CA LEU A 114 -5.54 -7.29 8.99
C LEU A 114 -4.31 -7.90 9.68
N VAL A 115 -4.01 -7.49 10.90
CA VAL A 115 -2.84 -7.98 11.66
C VAL A 115 -3.01 -9.42 12.15
N HIS A 116 -4.24 -9.80 12.52
CA HIS A 116 -4.50 -11.09 13.18
C HIS A 116 -4.70 -12.24 12.20
N SER A 117 -5.29 -11.98 11.04
CA SER A 117 -5.58 -13.01 10.04
C SER A 117 -4.43 -13.24 9.07
N THR A 118 -3.49 -12.31 8.98
CA THR A 118 -2.36 -12.36 8.06
C THR A 118 -1.38 -13.46 8.44
N LYS A 119 -1.24 -14.46 7.58
CA LYS A 119 -0.27 -15.56 7.72
C LYS A 119 0.55 -15.65 6.44
N PRO A 120 1.88 -15.59 6.53
CA PRO A 120 2.73 -15.80 5.37
C PRO A 120 2.42 -17.14 4.70
N ALA A 121 2.36 -17.14 3.38
CA ALA A 121 2.17 -18.33 2.57
C ALA A 121 3.20 -18.28 1.44
N GLY A 122 4.00 -19.32 1.30
CA GLY A 122 5.08 -19.41 0.31
C GLY A 122 6.35 -19.96 0.96
N GLY A 123 7.50 -19.73 0.36
CA GLY A 123 8.81 -20.22 0.82
C GLY A 123 9.74 -20.63 -0.30
N GLY A 124 9.43 -20.20 -1.53
CA GLY A 124 10.22 -20.44 -2.73
C GLY A 124 11.29 -19.37 -2.99
N GLY A 125 11.61 -19.14 -4.24
CA GLY A 125 12.48 -18.05 -4.68
C GLY A 125 11.78 -16.68 -4.60
N THR A 126 12.45 -15.64 -5.11
CA THR A 126 11.93 -14.26 -5.03
C THR A 126 11.90 -13.63 -6.42
N TRP A 127 10.69 -13.42 -6.96
CA TRP A 127 10.49 -12.73 -8.24
C TRP A 127 9.30 -11.77 -8.16
N VAL A 128 9.58 -10.49 -7.95
CA VAL A 128 8.55 -9.45 -7.75
C VAL A 128 7.68 -9.20 -8.98
N GLY A 129 8.16 -9.52 -10.18
CA GLY A 129 7.40 -9.40 -11.43
C GLY A 129 6.09 -10.18 -11.43
N CYS A 130 5.96 -11.23 -10.59
CA CYS A 130 4.73 -11.99 -10.44
C CYS A 130 3.59 -11.15 -9.87
N VAL A 131 3.87 -10.21 -8.97
CA VAL A 131 2.88 -9.30 -8.38
C VAL A 131 2.29 -8.40 -9.46
N ASN A 132 3.14 -7.78 -10.28
CA ASN A 132 2.70 -6.91 -11.37
C ASN A 132 1.88 -7.68 -12.40
N LYS A 133 2.34 -8.86 -12.79
CA LYS A 133 1.61 -9.76 -13.69
C LYS A 133 0.23 -10.11 -13.12
N TYR A 134 0.15 -10.45 -11.86
CA TYR A 134 -1.11 -10.77 -11.18
C TYR A 134 -2.08 -9.59 -11.16
N ILE A 135 -1.59 -8.38 -10.84
CA ILE A 135 -2.39 -7.15 -10.87
C ILE A 135 -2.98 -6.91 -12.26
N GLN A 136 -2.18 -7.10 -13.31
CA GLN A 136 -2.63 -6.93 -14.70
C GLN A 136 -3.62 -8.01 -15.12
N GLU A 137 -3.36 -9.27 -14.83
CA GLU A 137 -4.26 -10.39 -15.18
C GLU A 137 -5.62 -10.29 -14.49
N LYS A 138 -5.64 -9.84 -13.25
CA LYS A 138 -6.87 -9.62 -12.47
C LYS A 138 -7.52 -8.27 -12.71
N GLN A 139 -6.89 -7.40 -13.51
CA GLN A 139 -7.35 -6.04 -13.81
C GLN A 139 -7.62 -5.22 -12.54
N ILE A 140 -6.77 -5.38 -11.52
CA ILE A 140 -6.91 -4.70 -10.25
C ILE A 140 -6.55 -3.21 -10.43
N GLN A 141 -7.49 -2.32 -10.12
CA GLN A 141 -7.32 -0.87 -10.18
C GLN A 141 -6.80 -0.38 -8.83
N ALA A 142 -5.49 -0.46 -8.63
CA ALA A 142 -4.87 -0.01 -7.39
C ALA A 142 -4.47 1.45 -7.47
N GLN A 143 -4.75 2.21 -6.42
CA GLN A 143 -4.33 3.59 -6.30
C GLN A 143 -2.86 3.70 -5.90
N ALA A 144 -2.39 2.78 -5.06
CA ALA A 144 -1.01 2.65 -4.66
C ALA A 144 -0.66 1.19 -4.34
N THR A 145 0.63 0.88 -4.40
CA THR A 145 1.17 -0.42 -3.99
C THR A 145 2.29 -0.20 -2.96
N ILE A 146 2.24 -0.95 -1.88
CA ILE A 146 3.32 -1.04 -0.89
C ILE A 146 3.92 -2.44 -1.00
N VAL A 147 5.22 -2.54 -1.23
CA VAL A 147 5.92 -3.83 -1.28
C VAL A 147 6.81 -3.97 -0.06
N PHE A 148 6.62 -5.03 0.70
CA PHE A 148 7.43 -5.40 1.85
C PHE A 148 8.35 -6.55 1.49
N THR A 149 9.67 -6.35 1.55
CA THR A 149 10.69 -7.32 1.12
C THR A 149 12.02 -7.08 1.84
N ASP A 150 12.90 -8.06 1.86
CA ASP A 150 14.29 -7.91 2.28
C ASP A 150 15.21 -7.35 1.16
N GLY A 151 14.65 -7.12 -0.02
CA GLY A 151 15.34 -6.50 -1.15
C GLY A 151 16.33 -7.40 -1.90
N TYR A 152 16.36 -8.70 -1.65
CA TYR A 152 17.19 -9.66 -2.40
C TYR A 152 16.46 -10.15 -3.65
N LEU A 153 16.13 -9.24 -4.56
CA LEU A 153 15.33 -9.47 -5.76
C LEU A 153 16.17 -9.83 -7.02
N GLY A 154 17.45 -10.08 -6.86
CA GLY A 154 18.33 -10.38 -8.01
C GLY A 154 18.50 -9.23 -9.01
N GLY A 155 18.14 -7.99 -8.62
CA GLY A 155 18.22 -6.80 -9.47
C GLY A 155 16.98 -6.54 -10.34
N ASP A 156 16.01 -7.43 -10.35
CA ASP A 156 14.72 -7.22 -11.03
C ASP A 156 13.69 -6.60 -10.06
N TRP A 157 13.41 -5.33 -10.24
CA TRP A 157 12.46 -4.57 -9.43
C TRP A 157 11.06 -4.47 -10.06
N GLY A 158 10.83 -5.15 -11.18
CA GLY A 158 9.57 -5.13 -11.91
C GLY A 158 9.26 -3.79 -12.58
N THR A 159 8.13 -3.75 -13.28
CA THR A 159 7.62 -2.54 -13.95
C THR A 159 6.28 -2.17 -13.35
N TRP A 160 6.14 -0.97 -12.84
CA TRP A 160 4.97 -0.52 -12.08
C TRP A 160 4.31 0.69 -12.74
N SER A 161 2.98 0.70 -12.77
CA SER A 161 2.19 1.77 -13.36
C SER A 161 1.54 2.71 -12.34
N ASN A 162 1.48 2.28 -11.08
CA ASN A 162 0.89 3.03 -9.98
C ASN A 162 1.97 3.53 -8.99
N PRO A 163 1.67 4.50 -8.13
CA PRO A 163 2.56 4.91 -7.05
C PRO A 163 3.02 3.72 -6.22
N LEU A 164 4.33 3.63 -5.96
CA LEU A 164 4.97 2.48 -5.35
C LEU A 164 5.85 2.88 -4.19
N LEU A 165 5.66 2.20 -3.07
CA LEU A 165 6.50 2.30 -1.88
C LEU A 165 7.17 0.95 -1.60
N TRP A 166 8.49 0.95 -1.54
CA TRP A 166 9.28 -0.18 -1.10
C TRP A 166 9.60 -0.05 0.38
N CYS A 167 9.22 -1.03 1.16
CA CYS A 167 9.58 -1.19 2.56
C CYS A 167 10.62 -2.33 2.65
N ILE A 168 11.90 -1.95 2.71
CA ILE A 168 13.03 -2.89 2.62
C ILE A 168 13.56 -3.16 4.02
N LEU A 169 13.49 -4.42 4.43
CA LEU A 169 13.90 -4.88 5.75
C LEU A 169 15.40 -5.19 5.78
N ASP A 170 16.11 -4.60 6.75
CA ASP A 170 17.52 -4.89 7.11
C ASP A 170 18.54 -4.90 5.95
N ASN A 171 18.20 -4.30 4.80
CA ASN A 171 19.06 -4.24 3.63
C ASN A 171 19.24 -2.79 3.12
N LYS A 172 20.23 -2.10 3.66
CA LYS A 172 20.55 -0.71 3.27
C LYS A 172 21.16 -0.58 1.87
N SER A 173 21.62 -1.67 1.28
CA SER A 173 22.26 -1.69 -0.04
C SER A 173 21.26 -1.83 -1.18
N ALA A 174 20.05 -2.28 -0.91
CA ALA A 174 19.01 -2.44 -1.91
C ALA A 174 18.55 -1.08 -2.45
N LYS A 175 18.58 -0.92 -3.76
CA LYS A 175 18.20 0.32 -4.45
C LYS A 175 17.19 0.00 -5.55
N PRO A 176 15.90 0.19 -5.29
CA PRO A 176 14.88 0.05 -6.31
C PRO A 176 15.10 0.99 -7.48
N THR A 177 14.78 0.52 -8.69
CA THR A 177 14.87 1.32 -9.91
C THR A 177 13.68 2.27 -10.08
N THR A 178 12.57 1.98 -9.41
CA THR A 178 11.31 2.76 -9.48
C THR A 178 10.65 2.84 -8.11
N GLY A 179 9.86 3.90 -7.91
CA GLY A 179 9.14 4.11 -6.65
C GLY A 179 9.99 4.77 -5.56
N THR A 180 9.38 4.91 -4.39
CA THR A 180 10.04 5.43 -3.18
C THR A 180 10.51 4.26 -2.32
N ALA A 181 11.71 4.31 -1.77
CA ALA A 181 12.23 3.26 -0.90
C ALA A 181 12.39 3.75 0.54
N ILE A 182 11.96 2.94 1.48
CA ILE A 182 12.18 3.12 2.91
C ILE A 182 12.93 1.89 3.42
N HIS A 183 14.05 2.12 4.09
CA HIS A 183 14.81 1.06 4.74
C HIS A 183 14.37 0.94 6.20
N ILE A 184 13.89 -0.24 6.58
CA ILE A 184 13.37 -0.56 7.90
C ILE A 184 14.43 -1.37 8.64
N ASN A 185 14.82 -0.89 9.81
CA ASN A 185 15.61 -1.66 10.78
C ASN A 185 14.67 -2.02 11.93
N LEU A 186 14.43 -3.29 12.17
CA LEU A 186 13.51 -3.78 13.21
C LEU A 186 14.25 -4.41 14.38
#